data_59616146335e59a1e341fce8997ae50d
#
_entry.id   59616146335e59a1e341fce8997ae50d
#
_cell.length_a   1.000
_cell.length_b   1.000
_cell.length_c   1.000
_cell.angle_alpha   90.00
_cell.angle_beta   90.00
_cell.angle_gamma   90.00
#
_symmetry.space_group_name_H-M   'P 1'
#
loop_
_entity.id
_entity.type
_entity.pdbx_description
1 polymer ?
#
loop_
_entity_poly.entity_id
_entity_poly.type
_entity_poly.pdbx_seq_one_letter_code
_entity_poly.pdbx_strand_id
1 'polypeptide(L)'
;ILSKFVGLESEIRSRIKFDEDGYFDNTDIIGDFNILQQAANHALANFAGKRVTKVFTAAVDGIPLATMVANALGVNLVIAKRGKEVGVKEFLEETFVLKDSGVTITLYVPKDAIKKRDSVLIVDDMIKTGETQAALVNLVRKAKAEVSGIFSLIAVGEEWKKKLKLPEGCPVEVVTYIKQP
;
A
#
# COMPACT_ATOMS: atom_id res chain seq x y z
N ILE A 1 -23.18 -7.62 -3.80
CA ILE A 1 -21.73 -7.39 -3.75
C ILE A 1 -21.44 -5.89 -3.91
N LEU A 2 -21.96 -5.22 -4.94
CA LEU A 2 -21.77 -3.79 -5.19
C LEU A 2 -22.27 -2.89 -4.04
N SER A 3 -23.37 -3.24 -3.38
CA SER A 3 -23.91 -2.44 -2.27
C SER A 3 -23.00 -2.38 -1.03
N LYS A 4 -22.19 -3.40 -0.80
CA LYS A 4 -21.22 -3.41 0.32
C LYS A 4 -20.04 -2.47 0.06
N PHE A 5 -19.61 -2.34 -1.20
CA PHE A 5 -18.49 -1.46 -1.56
C PHE A 5 -18.87 0.01 -1.54
N VAL A 6 -20.10 0.35 -1.97
CA VAL A 6 -20.63 1.73 -1.89
C VAL A 6 -20.72 2.19 -0.43
N GLY A 7 -21.12 1.29 0.49
CA GLY A 7 -21.15 1.57 1.91
C GLY A 7 -19.78 1.83 2.52
N LEU A 8 -18.75 1.07 2.10
CA LEU A 8 -17.37 1.24 2.57
C LEU A 8 -16.78 2.59 2.16
N GLU A 9 -16.94 2.99 0.89
CA GLU A 9 -16.46 4.29 0.43
C GLU A 9 -17.09 5.45 1.21
N SER A 10 -18.40 5.42 1.41
CA SER A 10 -19.12 6.42 2.20
C SER A 10 -18.65 6.47 3.64
N GLU A 11 -18.44 5.31 4.26
CA GLU A 11 -17.96 5.20 5.64
C GLU A 11 -16.56 5.82 5.79
N ILE A 12 -15.63 5.49 4.91
CA ILE A 12 -14.28 6.07 4.91
C ILE A 12 -14.37 7.58 4.71
N ARG A 13 -15.11 8.03 3.70
CA ARG A 13 -15.25 9.44 3.36
C ARG A 13 -15.83 10.27 4.50
N SER A 14 -16.77 9.73 5.27
CA SER A 14 -17.40 10.40 6.40
C SER A 14 -16.43 10.64 7.57
N ARG A 15 -15.36 9.87 7.67
CA ARG A 15 -14.35 9.97 8.72
C ARG A 15 -13.18 10.89 8.37
N ILE A 16 -13.06 11.30 7.12
CA ILE A 16 -11.96 12.15 6.69
C ILE A 16 -12.27 13.61 7.04
N LYS A 17 -11.40 14.17 7.88
CA LYS A 17 -11.42 15.58 8.27
C LYS A 17 -10.02 16.13 8.11
N PHE A 18 -9.86 17.11 7.22
CA PHE A 18 -8.59 17.80 7.05
C PHE A 18 -8.43 18.89 8.10
N ASP A 19 -7.20 19.04 8.60
CA ASP A 19 -6.81 20.18 9.39
C ASP A 19 -6.53 21.42 8.49
N GLU A 20 -6.13 22.53 9.13
CA GLU A 20 -5.85 23.79 8.44
C GLU A 20 -4.68 23.69 7.45
N ASP A 21 -3.77 22.75 7.66
CA ASP A 21 -2.60 22.49 6.80
C ASP A 21 -2.85 21.43 5.71
N GLY A 22 -4.08 20.89 5.62
CA GLY A 22 -4.45 19.89 4.64
C GLY A 22 -4.01 18.48 4.98
N TYR A 23 -3.72 18.20 6.24
CA TYR A 23 -3.48 16.86 6.77
C TYR A 23 -4.73 16.31 7.47
N PHE A 24 -4.84 14.99 7.55
CA PHE A 24 -5.87 14.35 8.37
C PHE A 24 -5.29 13.15 9.13
N ASP A 25 -5.87 12.88 10.30
CA ASP A 25 -5.58 11.71 11.08
C ASP A 25 -6.39 10.52 10.55
N ASN A 26 -5.72 9.45 10.16
CA ASN A 26 -6.33 8.22 9.64
C ASN A 26 -6.48 7.13 10.71
N THR A 27 -6.16 7.41 11.96
CA THR A 27 -6.13 6.41 13.05
C THR A 27 -7.45 5.68 13.19
N ASP A 28 -8.58 6.40 13.15
CA ASP A 28 -9.92 5.82 13.26
C ASP A 28 -10.32 4.97 12.04
N ILE A 29 -9.62 5.11 10.94
CA ILE A 29 -9.85 4.34 9.71
C ILE A 29 -9.00 3.08 9.71
N ILE A 30 -7.69 3.23 9.91
CA ILE A 30 -6.75 2.10 9.84
C ILE A 30 -6.85 1.15 11.03
N GLY A 31 -7.45 1.58 12.13
CA GLY A 31 -7.72 0.76 13.31
C GLY A 31 -9.12 0.13 13.33
N ASP A 32 -10.00 0.46 12.41
CA ASP A 32 -11.36 -0.07 12.36
C ASP A 32 -11.40 -1.43 11.67
N PHE A 33 -11.66 -2.48 12.46
CA PHE A 33 -11.73 -3.85 11.95
C PHE A 33 -12.74 -4.03 10.82
N ASN A 34 -13.93 -3.41 10.92
CA ASN A 34 -14.96 -3.55 9.89
C ASN A 34 -14.55 -2.91 8.57
N ILE A 35 -13.91 -1.74 8.62
CA ILE A 35 -13.35 -1.08 7.43
C ILE A 35 -12.26 -1.97 6.82
N LEU A 36 -11.33 -2.46 7.62
CA LEU A 36 -10.24 -3.31 7.13
C LEU A 36 -10.74 -4.63 6.53
N GLN A 37 -11.73 -5.26 7.16
CA GLN A 37 -12.32 -6.50 6.65
C GLN A 37 -13.04 -6.28 5.31
N GLN A 38 -13.82 -5.22 5.19
CA GLN A 38 -14.50 -4.87 3.94
C GLN A 38 -13.50 -4.50 2.84
N ALA A 39 -12.45 -3.76 3.18
CA ALA A 39 -11.37 -3.41 2.25
C ALA A 39 -10.61 -4.65 1.77
N ALA A 40 -10.31 -5.59 2.67
CA ALA A 40 -9.69 -6.86 2.31
C ALA A 40 -10.57 -7.70 1.36
N ASN A 41 -11.88 -7.70 1.57
CA ASN A 41 -12.83 -8.36 0.66
C ASN A 41 -12.85 -7.67 -0.72
N HIS A 42 -12.72 -6.35 -0.76
CA HIS A 42 -12.60 -5.59 -2.00
C HIS A 42 -11.30 -5.97 -2.75
N ALA A 43 -10.18 -6.02 -2.05
CA ALA A 43 -8.91 -6.45 -2.63
C ALA A 43 -9.01 -7.89 -3.18
N LEU A 44 -9.60 -8.81 -2.42
CA LEU A 44 -9.82 -10.18 -2.88
C LEU A 44 -10.64 -10.23 -4.17
N ALA A 45 -11.73 -9.48 -4.26
CA ALA A 45 -12.57 -9.42 -5.45
C ALA A 45 -11.80 -8.92 -6.69
N ASN A 46 -10.92 -7.94 -6.51
CA ASN A 46 -10.16 -7.32 -7.62
C ASN A 46 -8.91 -8.11 -8.03
N PHE A 47 -8.30 -8.84 -7.10
CA PHE A 47 -7.01 -9.50 -7.32
C PHE A 47 -7.06 -11.03 -7.31
N ALA A 48 -8.19 -11.66 -6.98
CA ALA A 48 -8.33 -13.13 -6.97
C ALA A 48 -8.05 -13.78 -8.34
N GLY A 49 -8.34 -13.09 -9.44
CA GLY A 49 -8.05 -13.54 -10.80
C GLY A 49 -6.61 -13.27 -11.27
N LYS A 50 -5.79 -12.64 -10.44
CA LYS A 50 -4.39 -12.32 -10.73
C LYS A 50 -3.47 -13.20 -9.89
N ARG A 51 -2.27 -13.47 -10.43
CA ARG A 51 -1.26 -14.15 -9.66
C ARG A 51 -0.69 -13.21 -8.59
N VAL A 52 -0.96 -13.50 -7.32
CA VAL A 52 -0.37 -12.82 -6.16
C VAL A 52 0.24 -13.89 -5.27
N THR A 53 1.54 -13.78 -5.01
CA THR A 53 2.27 -14.72 -4.14
C THR A 53 2.63 -14.10 -2.80
N LYS A 54 2.72 -12.78 -2.73
CA LYS A 54 3.00 -12.02 -1.50
C LYS A 54 2.30 -10.67 -1.52
N VAL A 55 1.94 -10.21 -0.33
CA VAL A 55 1.54 -8.83 -0.07
C VAL A 55 2.74 -8.09 0.51
N PHE A 56 2.95 -6.86 0.08
CA PHE A 56 4.08 -6.03 0.47
C PHE A 56 3.63 -4.64 0.89
N THR A 57 4.07 -4.19 2.04
CA THR A 57 3.72 -2.87 2.60
C THR A 57 4.92 -2.20 3.25
N ALA A 58 4.81 -0.90 3.48
CA ALA A 58 5.75 -0.13 4.30
C ALA A 58 5.20 0.05 5.71
N ALA A 59 6.05 -0.08 6.72
CA ALA A 59 5.69 0.27 8.09
C ALA A 59 5.42 1.79 8.18
N VAL A 60 4.45 2.23 8.99
CA VAL A 60 3.69 1.52 10.01
C VAL A 60 2.21 1.37 9.63
N ASP A 61 1.59 2.41 9.09
CA ASP A 61 0.14 2.56 8.94
C ASP A 61 -0.48 1.61 7.89
N GLY A 62 0.30 1.16 6.92
CA GLY A 62 -0.15 0.17 5.93
C GLY A 62 -0.26 -1.25 6.47
N ILE A 63 0.38 -1.56 7.61
CA ILE A 63 0.45 -2.93 8.13
C ILE A 63 -0.92 -3.53 8.46
N PRO A 64 -1.84 -2.85 9.15
CA PRO A 64 -3.14 -3.43 9.47
C PRO A 64 -3.91 -3.89 8.22
N LEU A 65 -4.03 -3.02 7.22
CA LEU A 65 -4.70 -3.36 5.97
C LEU A 65 -3.99 -4.48 5.24
N ALA A 66 -2.67 -4.39 5.10
CA ALA A 66 -1.86 -5.39 4.40
C ALA A 66 -1.98 -6.78 5.04
N THR A 67 -2.04 -6.85 6.36
CA THR A 67 -2.26 -8.10 7.10
C THR A 67 -3.61 -8.73 6.73
N MET A 68 -4.66 -7.93 6.70
CA MET A 68 -6.01 -8.39 6.36
C MET A 68 -6.10 -8.84 4.90
N VAL A 69 -5.46 -8.11 3.98
CA VAL A 69 -5.41 -8.47 2.56
C VAL A 69 -4.61 -9.75 2.35
N ALA A 70 -3.45 -9.89 2.99
CA ALA A 70 -2.64 -11.11 2.92
C ALA A 70 -3.42 -12.33 3.42
N ASN A 71 -4.14 -12.17 4.54
CA ASN A 71 -5.02 -13.22 5.06
C ASN A 71 -6.14 -13.59 4.07
N ALA A 72 -6.81 -12.60 3.49
CA ALA A 72 -7.89 -12.84 2.52
C ALA A 72 -7.40 -13.56 1.26
N LEU A 73 -6.21 -13.23 0.77
CA LEU A 73 -5.58 -13.87 -0.39
C LEU A 73 -4.87 -15.19 -0.07
N GLY A 74 -4.67 -15.50 1.21
CA GLY A 74 -3.96 -16.72 1.64
C GLY A 74 -2.47 -16.71 1.31
N VAL A 75 -1.82 -15.54 1.37
CA VAL A 75 -0.40 -15.35 1.04
C VAL A 75 0.37 -14.71 2.19
N ASN A 76 1.70 -14.79 2.14
CA ASN A 76 2.54 -14.17 3.15
C ASN A 76 2.63 -12.66 2.98
N LEU A 77 2.85 -11.98 4.10
CA LEU A 77 3.10 -10.54 4.19
C LEU A 77 4.59 -10.27 4.30
N VAL A 78 5.06 -9.27 3.56
CA VAL A 78 6.41 -8.68 3.67
C VAL A 78 6.27 -7.22 4.07
N ILE A 79 7.08 -6.78 5.02
CA ILE A 79 7.05 -5.41 5.53
C ILE A 79 8.40 -4.75 5.29
N ALA A 80 8.42 -3.65 4.54
CA ALA A 80 9.57 -2.76 4.45
C ALA A 80 9.61 -1.85 5.69
N LYS A 81 10.76 -1.75 6.32
CA LYS A 81 10.96 -0.98 7.56
C LYS A 81 11.95 0.15 7.36
N ARG A 82 11.90 1.15 8.23
CA ARG A 82 12.82 2.29 8.20
C ARG A 82 14.18 2.00 8.85
N GLY A 83 14.35 0.84 9.44
CA GLY A 83 15.59 0.40 10.09
C GLY A 83 15.95 -1.03 9.73
N LYS A 84 17.23 -1.34 9.78
CA LYS A 84 17.75 -2.71 9.59
C LYS A 84 17.51 -3.53 10.84
N GLU A 85 16.96 -4.72 10.67
CA GLU A 85 16.73 -5.65 11.79
C GLU A 85 18.01 -6.37 12.18
N VAL A 86 18.19 -6.53 13.50
CA VAL A 86 19.28 -7.34 14.04
C VAL A 86 19.08 -8.79 13.62
N GLY A 87 20.17 -9.44 13.17
CA GLY A 87 20.14 -10.83 12.71
C GLY A 87 19.88 -11.03 11.22
N VAL A 88 19.51 -9.99 10.50
CA VAL A 88 19.41 -10.01 9.02
C VAL A 88 20.74 -9.56 8.42
N LYS A 89 21.33 -10.38 7.55
CA LYS A 89 22.67 -10.11 6.98
C LYS A 89 22.64 -9.17 5.78
N GLU A 90 21.64 -9.32 4.92
CA GLU A 90 21.56 -8.57 3.67
C GLU A 90 20.17 -7.97 3.49
N PHE A 91 20.16 -6.74 3.00
CA PHE A 91 18.94 -5.98 2.71
C PHE A 91 18.93 -5.47 1.27
N LEU A 92 17.73 -5.37 0.71
CA LEU A 92 17.44 -4.43 -0.35
C LEU A 92 17.00 -3.13 0.30
N GLU A 93 17.40 -2.01 -0.27
CA GLU A 93 17.06 -0.69 0.26
C GLU A 93 16.68 0.28 -0.85
N GLU A 94 15.81 1.23 -0.51
CA GLU A 94 15.37 2.32 -1.37
C GLU A 94 15.25 3.59 -0.56
N THR A 95 15.87 4.67 -1.04
CA THR A 95 15.84 5.98 -0.40
C THR A 95 15.05 6.97 -1.24
N PHE A 96 14.19 7.73 -0.62
CA PHE A 96 13.39 8.76 -1.26
C PHE A 96 13.13 9.93 -0.31
N VAL A 97 12.69 11.05 -0.87
CA VAL A 97 12.31 12.23 -0.09
C VAL A 97 10.79 12.36 -0.13
N LEU A 98 10.19 12.48 1.04
CA LEU A 98 8.76 12.83 1.16
C LEU A 98 8.60 14.28 0.73
N LYS A 99 7.86 14.49 -0.35
CA LYS A 99 7.69 15.83 -0.96
C LYS A 99 7.07 16.84 0.00
N ASP A 100 6.08 16.41 0.77
CA ASP A 100 5.33 17.29 1.67
C ASP A 100 6.17 17.82 2.85
N SER A 101 7.07 16.99 3.38
CA SER A 101 7.88 17.32 4.56
C SER A 101 9.36 17.55 4.29
N GLY A 102 9.84 17.18 3.09
CA GLY A 102 11.27 17.21 2.76
C GLY A 102 12.11 16.17 3.52
N VAL A 103 11.47 15.27 4.27
CA VAL A 103 12.16 14.24 5.05
C VAL A 103 12.67 13.13 4.13
N THR A 104 13.95 12.79 4.27
CA THR A 104 14.55 11.63 3.60
C THR A 104 14.22 10.35 4.35
N ILE A 105 13.69 9.37 3.63
CA ILE A 105 13.33 8.05 4.15
C ILE A 105 14.11 6.98 3.40
N THR A 106 14.66 6.01 4.13
CA THR A 106 15.16 4.77 3.55
C THR A 106 14.31 3.62 4.07
N LEU A 107 13.82 2.81 3.13
CA LEU A 107 13.12 1.56 3.43
C LEU A 107 14.05 0.38 3.19
N TYR A 108 14.01 -0.57 4.11
CA TYR A 108 14.79 -1.80 4.09
C TYR A 108 13.86 -3.01 4.07
N VAL A 109 14.21 -4.00 3.28
CA VAL A 109 13.56 -5.31 3.27
C VAL A 109 14.66 -6.38 3.23
N PRO A 110 14.55 -7.48 3.99
CA PRO A 110 15.51 -8.57 3.89
C PRO A 110 15.60 -9.07 2.44
N LYS A 111 16.81 -9.24 1.93
CA LYS A 111 17.07 -9.57 0.52
C LYS A 111 16.29 -10.79 0.03
N ASP A 112 16.11 -11.78 0.90
CA ASP A 112 15.44 -13.04 0.57
C ASP A 112 13.92 -13.04 0.86
N ALA A 113 13.37 -11.94 1.36
CA ALA A 113 11.94 -11.85 1.68
C ALA A 113 11.06 -11.84 0.43
N ILE A 114 11.57 -11.29 -0.67
CA ILE A 114 10.92 -11.30 -1.99
C ILE A 114 11.86 -11.99 -2.96
N LYS A 115 11.37 -13.01 -3.67
CA LYS A 115 12.15 -13.83 -4.59
C LYS A 115 11.79 -13.54 -6.04
N LYS A 116 12.70 -13.82 -6.96
CA LYS A 116 12.52 -13.60 -8.41
C LYS A 116 11.21 -14.17 -8.97
N ARG A 117 10.72 -15.28 -8.41
CA ARG A 117 9.46 -15.92 -8.83
C ARG A 117 8.20 -15.29 -8.25
N ASP A 118 8.33 -14.34 -7.33
CA ASP A 118 7.17 -13.73 -6.68
C ASP A 118 6.44 -12.75 -7.61
N SER A 119 5.14 -12.70 -7.42
CA SER A 119 4.26 -11.68 -7.96
C SER A 119 3.61 -10.95 -6.78
N VAL A 120 3.93 -9.68 -6.62
CA VAL A 120 3.76 -8.94 -5.37
C VAL A 120 2.64 -7.92 -5.49
N LEU A 121 1.65 -8.01 -4.62
CA LEU A 121 0.64 -6.97 -4.43
C LEU A 121 1.14 -5.98 -3.37
N ILE A 122 1.34 -4.74 -3.77
CA ILE A 122 1.68 -3.64 -2.87
C ILE A 122 0.39 -3.12 -2.23
N VAL A 123 0.36 -3.04 -0.91
CA VAL A 123 -0.79 -2.56 -0.14
C VAL A 123 -0.36 -1.45 0.79
N ASP A 124 -1.09 -0.34 0.78
CA ASP A 124 -0.86 0.79 1.68
C ASP A 124 -2.19 1.40 2.12
N ASP A 125 -2.19 2.14 3.21
CA ASP A 125 -3.40 2.82 3.70
C ASP A 125 -3.77 4.01 2.83
N MET A 126 -2.77 4.77 2.37
CA MET A 126 -2.99 6.01 1.63
C MET A 126 -1.94 6.23 0.54
N ILE A 127 -2.38 6.74 -0.61
CA ILE A 127 -1.54 7.24 -1.69
C ILE A 127 -1.78 8.75 -1.82
N LYS A 128 -0.74 9.57 -1.69
CA LYS A 128 -0.83 11.02 -1.87
C LYS A 128 0.08 11.49 -3.01
N THR A 129 1.37 11.49 -2.80
CA THR A 129 2.38 11.91 -3.79
C THR A 129 3.01 10.72 -4.53
N GLY A 130 2.87 9.52 -3.98
CA GLY A 130 3.28 8.26 -4.59
C GLY A 130 4.74 7.87 -4.37
N GLU A 131 5.53 8.61 -3.56
CA GLU A 131 6.93 8.28 -3.30
C GLU A 131 7.10 6.94 -2.60
N THR A 132 6.30 6.67 -1.56
CA THR A 132 6.36 5.41 -0.81
C THR A 132 6.04 4.23 -1.71
N GLN A 133 4.98 4.32 -2.50
CA GLN A 133 4.58 3.24 -3.41
C GLN A 133 5.63 3.04 -4.52
N ALA A 134 6.20 4.12 -5.05
CA ALA A 134 7.29 4.04 -6.02
C ALA A 134 8.53 3.36 -5.43
N ALA A 135 8.87 3.65 -4.18
CA ALA A 135 9.98 2.99 -3.47
C ALA A 135 9.71 1.48 -3.29
N LEU A 136 8.47 1.09 -2.93
CA LEU A 136 8.10 -0.32 -2.82
C LEU A 136 8.18 -1.04 -4.18
N VAL A 137 7.72 -0.40 -5.25
CA VAL A 137 7.87 -0.92 -6.62
C VAL A 137 9.34 -1.14 -6.98
N ASN A 138 10.20 -0.18 -6.64
CA ASN A 138 11.64 -0.30 -6.90
C ASN A 138 12.28 -1.43 -6.10
N LEU A 139 11.87 -1.66 -4.85
CA LEU A 139 12.34 -2.79 -4.05
C LEU A 139 11.94 -4.13 -4.67
N VAL A 140 10.70 -4.26 -5.17
CA VAL A 140 10.26 -5.46 -5.89
C VAL A 140 11.11 -5.68 -7.15
N ARG A 141 11.40 -4.63 -7.91
CA ARG A 141 12.28 -4.70 -9.09
C ARG A 141 13.72 -5.10 -8.74
N LYS A 142 14.27 -4.58 -7.65
CA LYS A 142 15.59 -4.97 -7.14
C LYS A 142 15.64 -6.46 -6.76
N ALA A 143 14.54 -7.00 -6.24
CA ALA A 143 14.39 -8.44 -6.00
C ALA A 143 14.21 -9.26 -7.31
N LYS A 144 14.12 -8.61 -8.47
CA LYS A 144 13.81 -9.21 -9.77
C LYS A 144 12.45 -9.93 -9.81
N ALA A 145 11.54 -9.51 -8.96
CA ALA A 145 10.16 -9.99 -8.90
C ALA A 145 9.22 -9.10 -9.72
N GLU A 146 7.96 -9.52 -9.85
CA GLU A 146 6.92 -8.79 -10.55
C GLU A 146 6.00 -8.07 -9.58
N VAL A 147 5.47 -6.91 -9.98
CA VAL A 147 4.38 -6.23 -9.28
C VAL A 147 3.07 -6.64 -9.93
N SER A 148 2.17 -7.25 -9.16
CA SER A 148 0.82 -7.63 -9.63
C SER A 148 -0.18 -6.48 -9.60
N GLY A 149 0.05 -5.51 -8.74
CA GLY A 149 -0.77 -4.31 -8.58
C GLY A 149 -0.47 -3.55 -7.31
N ILE A 150 -1.21 -2.47 -7.13
CA ILE A 150 -1.23 -1.67 -5.90
C ILE A 150 -2.67 -1.57 -5.41
N PHE A 151 -2.90 -1.78 -4.13
CA PHE A 151 -4.17 -1.60 -3.46
C PHE A 151 -4.04 -0.63 -2.30
N SER A 152 -4.96 0.34 -2.21
CA SER A 152 -4.99 1.33 -1.13
C SER A 152 -6.42 1.64 -0.69
N LEU A 153 -6.59 2.05 0.58
CA LEU A 153 -7.87 2.54 1.08
C LEU A 153 -8.22 3.90 0.49
N ILE A 154 -7.23 4.80 0.45
CA ILE A 154 -7.43 6.21 0.14
C ILE A 154 -6.39 6.67 -0.87
N ALA A 155 -6.82 7.40 -1.87
CA ALA A 155 -5.94 8.20 -2.71
C ALA A 155 -6.34 9.68 -2.61
N VAL A 156 -5.36 10.54 -2.33
CA VAL A 156 -5.56 12.00 -2.22
C VAL A 156 -4.97 12.67 -3.45
N GLY A 157 -5.80 13.42 -4.17
CA GLY A 157 -5.39 14.10 -5.40
C GLY A 157 -4.99 13.13 -6.52
N GLU A 158 -4.25 13.64 -7.49
CA GLU A 158 -3.86 12.87 -8.69
C GLU A 158 -2.35 12.90 -8.98
N GLU A 159 -1.57 13.55 -8.12
CA GLU A 159 -0.13 13.74 -8.35
C GLU A 159 0.62 12.40 -8.44
N TRP A 160 0.21 11.44 -7.62
CA TRP A 160 0.78 10.09 -7.60
C TRP A 160 0.72 9.36 -8.95
N LYS A 161 -0.27 9.67 -9.80
CA LYS A 161 -0.40 9.06 -11.14
C LYS A 161 0.80 9.38 -12.03
N LYS A 162 1.43 10.53 -11.85
CA LYS A 162 2.63 10.94 -12.59
C LYS A 162 3.88 10.21 -12.08
N LYS A 163 3.90 9.88 -10.79
CA LYS A 163 5.02 9.23 -10.11
C LYS A 163 5.03 7.73 -10.31
N LEU A 164 3.87 7.10 -10.23
CA LEU A 164 3.73 5.64 -10.32
C LEU A 164 3.72 5.19 -11.78
N LYS A 165 4.90 4.89 -12.31
CA LYS A 165 5.05 4.27 -13.63
C LYS A 165 5.09 2.76 -13.48
N LEU A 166 3.92 2.14 -13.62
CA LEU A 166 3.76 0.69 -13.56
C LEU A 166 3.78 0.07 -14.95
N PRO A 167 4.14 -1.22 -15.07
CA PRO A 167 3.98 -1.97 -16.30
C PRO A 167 2.53 -1.98 -16.78
N GLU A 168 2.33 -2.13 -18.08
CA GLU A 168 1.01 -2.33 -18.66
C GLU A 168 0.33 -3.55 -18.01
N GLY A 169 -0.97 -3.40 -17.70
CA GLY A 169 -1.74 -4.46 -17.03
C GLY A 169 -1.55 -4.56 -15.51
N CYS A 170 -0.74 -3.68 -14.91
CA CYS A 170 -0.57 -3.60 -13.45
C CYS A 170 -1.54 -2.54 -12.88
N PRO A 171 -2.67 -2.94 -12.26
CA PRO A 171 -3.69 -1.99 -11.81
C PRO A 171 -3.30 -1.32 -10.50
N VAL A 172 -3.78 -0.08 -10.32
CA VAL A 172 -3.88 0.59 -9.02
C VAL A 172 -5.35 0.65 -8.66
N GLU A 173 -5.73 -0.09 -7.61
CA GLU A 173 -7.08 -0.15 -7.08
C GLU A 173 -7.17 0.63 -5.78
N VAL A 174 -8.10 1.57 -5.71
CA VAL A 174 -8.31 2.44 -4.56
C VAL A 174 -9.78 2.41 -4.16
N VAL A 175 -10.05 2.26 -2.86
CA VAL A 175 -11.43 2.25 -2.37
C VAL A 175 -12.05 3.64 -2.43
N THR A 176 -11.32 4.68 -2.01
CA THR A 176 -11.85 6.04 -1.87
C THR A 176 -10.90 7.06 -2.46
N TYR A 177 -11.38 7.82 -3.43
CA TYR A 177 -10.65 8.97 -3.99
C TYR A 177 -11.10 10.26 -3.34
N ILE A 178 -10.15 11.09 -2.93
CA ILE A 178 -10.38 12.37 -2.27
C ILE A 178 -9.67 13.45 -3.05
N LYS A 179 -10.37 14.56 -3.29
CA LYS A 179 -9.73 15.75 -3.85
C LYS A 179 -8.82 16.37 -2.79
N GLN A 180 -7.67 16.82 -3.21
CA GLN A 180 -6.80 17.62 -2.36
C GLN A 180 -7.53 18.93 -2.03
N PRO A 181 -7.57 19.33 -0.73
CA PRO A 181 -8.19 20.60 -0.34
C PRO A 181 -7.50 21.79 -0.97
#